data_fcf2106a99159c99bac97975ea08dcc8
#
_entry.id   fcf2106a99159c99bac97975ea08dcc8
#
_cell.length_a   1.000
_cell.length_b   1.000
_cell.length_c   1.000
_cell.angle_alpha   90.00
_cell.angle_beta   90.00
_cell.angle_gamma   90.00
#
_symmetry.space_group_name_H-M   'P 1'
#
loop_
_entity.id
_entity.type
_entity.pdbx_description
1 polymer ?
#
loop_
_entity_poly.entity_id
_entity_poly.type
_entity_poly.pdbx_seq_one_letter_code
_entity_poly.pdbx_strand_id
1 'polypeptide(L)'
;MWTILIKDLSEFVGKEVTLKGWLYNERSSGKVKFLILRDGTGLLQCVYFKGNVSEEVFELASRLGQESSIEVTGKVKVEPRAPGGYELDATGLKVISESHDYPITPKEHGVEFLMDHRHLWLRSSKQVAILRIRHRIVKAIRDYFDGKGFTLMDPPIITPAACEGTSTLFETDYFDLGKAYLTQSGQLYAEAGAMALGKVYTFGPTFRAEKSKTRRHLTEFWMVEPEVAFAELNDDMDLAEDFLEYIVQTVLKDKAEELKVLERDTTKLQNVKKPLPRISYDEAVEILKKNGIEFEWGNDLGGTDETVVSNQFDKPVMVHRYPAEVKAFYMKRDPNNPKLALAVDVLAPEGYGEIIGGSQREDDFDLLLSRIKEHNLPQEAFEWYLDLRRYGSVPHSGFGLGLERTVAWICGLDHVRETIPFARMIYRNTP
;
A
#
# COMPACT_ATOMS: atom_id res chain seq x y z
N MET A 1 -18.87 -23.76 14.97
CA MET A 1 -18.57 -23.12 16.27
C MET A 1 -17.25 -22.36 16.07
N TRP A 2 -17.25 -21.03 16.25
CA TRP A 2 -16.05 -20.21 16.09
C TRP A 2 -15.12 -20.50 17.28
N THR A 3 -13.82 -20.69 17.04
CA THR A 3 -12.81 -20.89 18.09
C THR A 3 -12.62 -19.56 18.84
N ILE A 4 -12.41 -19.59 20.15
CA ILE A 4 -12.01 -18.41 20.94
C ILE A 4 -10.67 -17.91 20.40
N LEU A 5 -10.54 -16.61 20.22
CA LEU A 5 -9.34 -15.97 19.69
C LEU A 5 -8.57 -15.24 20.80
N ILE A 6 -7.26 -15.09 20.61
CA ILE A 6 -6.39 -14.41 21.59
C ILE A 6 -6.85 -12.96 21.85
N LYS A 7 -7.34 -12.26 20.84
CA LYS A 7 -7.84 -10.88 20.99
C LYS A 7 -9.06 -10.76 21.92
N ASP A 8 -9.80 -11.84 22.13
CA ASP A 8 -11.06 -11.84 22.88
C ASP A 8 -10.85 -12.31 24.34
N LEU A 9 -9.61 -12.60 24.78
CA LEU A 9 -9.29 -13.19 26.07
C LEU A 9 -9.72 -12.35 27.28
N SER A 10 -9.90 -11.04 27.14
CA SER A 10 -10.45 -10.19 28.20
C SER A 10 -11.81 -10.65 28.72
N GLU A 11 -12.62 -11.30 27.87
CA GLU A 11 -13.96 -11.82 28.21
C GLU A 11 -13.90 -13.17 28.97
N PHE A 12 -12.72 -13.79 29.00
CA PHE A 12 -12.53 -15.13 29.52
C PHE A 12 -11.61 -15.20 30.76
N VAL A 13 -11.26 -14.05 31.36
CA VAL A 13 -10.40 -14.01 32.55
C VAL A 13 -11.00 -14.88 33.67
N GLY A 14 -10.19 -15.79 34.24
CA GLY A 14 -10.59 -16.73 35.28
C GLY A 14 -11.32 -17.99 34.77
N LYS A 15 -11.66 -18.07 33.47
CA LYS A 15 -12.32 -19.22 32.85
C LYS A 15 -11.28 -20.14 32.19
N GLU A 16 -11.63 -21.43 32.08
CA GLU A 16 -10.89 -22.37 31.26
C GLU A 16 -11.33 -22.24 29.80
N VAL A 17 -10.35 -22.17 28.89
CA VAL A 17 -10.56 -22.05 27.45
C VAL A 17 -9.68 -23.00 26.69
N THR A 18 -10.09 -23.35 25.46
CA THR A 18 -9.27 -24.08 24.50
C THR A 18 -9.02 -23.19 23.29
N LEU A 19 -7.74 -22.99 22.98
CA LEU A 19 -7.26 -22.14 21.88
C LEU A 19 -6.52 -23.00 20.86
N LYS A 20 -6.56 -22.58 19.59
CA LYS A 20 -5.84 -23.21 18.48
C LYS A 20 -4.93 -22.19 17.82
N GLY A 21 -3.74 -22.63 17.44
CA GLY A 21 -2.78 -21.75 16.78
C GLY A 21 -1.48 -22.47 16.47
N TRP A 22 -0.44 -21.68 16.28
CA TRP A 22 0.91 -22.13 15.95
C TRP A 22 1.87 -21.77 17.08
N LEU A 23 2.81 -22.66 17.38
CA LEU A 23 3.89 -22.42 18.33
C LEU A 23 4.88 -21.41 17.73
N TYR A 24 4.78 -20.16 18.15
CA TYR A 24 5.63 -19.08 17.65
C TYR A 24 7.05 -19.14 18.21
N ASN A 25 7.16 -19.42 19.51
CA ASN A 25 8.43 -19.56 20.23
C ASN A 25 8.23 -20.35 21.52
N GLU A 26 9.33 -20.88 22.07
CA GLU A 26 9.34 -21.56 23.35
C GLU A 26 10.53 -21.13 24.22
N ARG A 27 10.38 -21.23 25.52
CA ARG A 27 11.46 -21.15 26.48
C ARG A 27 11.21 -22.06 27.65
N SER A 28 12.29 -22.53 28.27
CA SER A 28 12.25 -23.44 29.43
C SER A 28 12.99 -22.85 30.62
N SER A 29 12.44 -22.98 31.80
CA SER A 29 13.07 -22.59 33.06
C SER A 29 12.80 -23.65 34.14
N GLY A 30 13.65 -24.70 34.20
CA GLY A 30 13.54 -25.77 35.15
C GLY A 30 12.20 -26.52 35.08
N LYS A 31 11.33 -26.29 36.07
CA LYS A 31 10.01 -26.96 36.17
C LYS A 31 8.90 -26.26 35.40
N VAL A 32 9.23 -25.21 34.64
CA VAL A 32 8.24 -24.41 33.90
C VAL A 32 8.61 -24.33 32.42
N LYS A 33 7.61 -24.53 31.56
CA LYS A 33 7.71 -24.32 30.11
C LYS A 33 6.79 -23.16 29.73
N PHE A 34 7.29 -22.30 28.84
CA PHE A 34 6.56 -21.16 28.28
C PHE A 34 6.45 -21.37 26.78
N LEU A 35 5.27 -21.61 26.29
CA LEU A 35 4.97 -21.68 24.85
C LEU A 35 4.26 -20.40 24.45
N ILE A 36 4.75 -19.73 23.42
CA ILE A 36 4.08 -18.58 22.83
C ILE A 36 3.20 -19.09 21.69
N LEU A 37 1.90 -19.05 21.90
CA LEU A 37 0.89 -19.39 20.89
C LEU A 37 0.57 -18.17 20.03
N ARG A 38 0.48 -18.35 18.72
CA ARG A 38 0.02 -17.36 17.74
C ARG A 38 -1.22 -17.89 17.02
N ASP A 39 -2.31 -17.11 17.01
CA ASP A 39 -3.56 -17.49 16.33
C ASP A 39 -3.96 -16.57 15.15
N GLY A 40 -3.08 -15.67 14.74
CA GLY A 40 -3.36 -14.65 13.72
C GLY A 40 -4.00 -13.38 14.26
N THR A 41 -4.54 -13.36 15.49
CA THR A 41 -5.05 -12.14 16.15
C THR A 41 -4.08 -11.57 17.17
N GLY A 42 -3.21 -12.42 17.76
CA GLY A 42 -2.23 -12.02 18.76
C GLY A 42 -1.24 -13.10 19.09
N LEU A 43 -0.46 -12.81 20.13
CA LEU A 43 0.45 -13.75 20.79
C LEU A 43 -0.02 -13.96 22.23
N LEU A 44 0.05 -15.21 22.73
CA LEU A 44 -0.33 -15.56 24.08
C LEU A 44 0.76 -16.43 24.72
N GLN A 45 1.19 -16.09 25.91
CA GLN A 45 2.06 -16.94 26.72
C GLN A 45 1.23 -18.03 27.38
N CYS A 46 1.54 -19.31 27.09
CA CYS A 46 0.97 -20.48 27.73
C CYS A 46 2.01 -21.06 28.69
N VAL A 47 1.67 -21.17 29.99
CA VAL A 47 2.59 -21.55 31.07
C VAL A 47 2.26 -22.98 31.52
N TYR A 48 3.20 -23.90 31.33
CA TYR A 48 3.11 -25.29 31.78
C TYR A 48 4.01 -25.49 32.98
N PHE A 49 3.44 -25.74 34.13
CA PHE A 49 4.17 -26.13 35.35
C PHE A 49 4.16 -27.64 35.55
N LYS A 50 5.34 -28.27 35.76
CA LYS A 50 5.51 -29.73 35.86
C LYS A 50 4.59 -30.36 36.89
N GLY A 51 4.18 -29.64 37.93
CA GLY A 51 3.27 -30.12 38.97
C GLY A 51 1.78 -30.04 38.64
N ASN A 52 1.40 -29.31 37.56
CA ASN A 52 0.01 -29.07 37.19
C ASN A 52 -0.45 -29.84 35.93
N VAL A 53 0.48 -30.48 35.23
CA VAL A 53 0.21 -31.25 34.00
C VAL A 53 0.81 -32.65 34.09
N SER A 54 0.32 -33.59 33.27
CA SER A 54 0.93 -34.90 33.18
C SER A 54 2.37 -34.83 32.65
N GLU A 55 3.19 -35.81 32.98
CA GLU A 55 4.57 -35.90 32.47
C GLU A 55 4.60 -35.91 30.93
N GLU A 56 3.66 -36.62 30.31
CA GLU A 56 3.49 -36.69 28.86
C GLU A 56 3.27 -35.31 28.23
N VAL A 57 2.36 -34.49 28.80
CA VAL A 57 2.09 -33.13 28.34
C VAL A 57 3.32 -32.21 28.54
N PHE A 58 4.03 -32.36 29.67
CA PHE A 58 5.22 -31.58 29.96
C PHE A 58 6.38 -31.91 29.01
N GLU A 59 6.59 -33.19 28.72
CA GLU A 59 7.61 -33.60 27.75
C GLU A 59 7.22 -33.23 26.31
N LEU A 60 5.94 -33.35 25.95
CA LEU A 60 5.44 -32.89 24.66
C LEU A 60 5.71 -31.42 24.46
N ALA A 61 5.42 -30.57 25.45
CA ALA A 61 5.72 -29.13 25.41
C ALA A 61 7.21 -28.82 25.26
N SER A 62 8.09 -29.78 25.50
CA SER A 62 9.56 -29.62 25.41
C SER A 62 10.16 -29.95 24.05
N ARG A 63 9.43 -30.65 23.19
CA ARG A 63 9.97 -31.21 21.94
C ARG A 63 9.38 -30.64 20.67
N LEU A 64 8.33 -29.83 20.81
CA LEU A 64 7.65 -29.25 19.64
C LEU A 64 8.54 -28.25 18.92
N GLY A 65 8.65 -28.40 17.61
CA GLY A 65 9.33 -27.42 16.76
C GLY A 65 8.51 -26.15 16.53
N GLN A 66 9.21 -25.06 16.27
CA GLN A 66 8.61 -23.78 15.89
C GLN A 66 7.61 -23.95 14.73
N GLU A 67 6.48 -23.25 14.81
CA GLU A 67 5.36 -23.28 13.85
C GLU A 67 4.59 -24.63 13.83
N SER A 68 4.81 -25.54 14.77
CA SER A 68 3.87 -26.65 15.00
C SER A 68 2.47 -26.11 15.29
N SER A 69 1.43 -26.67 14.67
CA SER A 69 0.05 -26.30 14.97
C SER A 69 -0.47 -27.13 16.15
N ILE A 70 -1.02 -26.42 17.13
CA ILE A 70 -1.37 -26.98 18.43
C ILE A 70 -2.73 -26.48 18.93
N GLU A 71 -3.33 -27.27 19.81
CA GLU A 71 -4.48 -26.91 20.62
C GLU A 71 -4.02 -26.88 22.09
N VAL A 72 -4.26 -25.76 22.78
CA VAL A 72 -3.89 -25.54 24.18
C VAL A 72 -5.13 -25.29 25.00
N THR A 73 -5.24 -25.97 26.15
CA THR A 73 -6.32 -25.79 27.14
C THR A 73 -5.74 -25.21 28.42
N GLY A 74 -6.40 -24.27 29.05
CA GLY A 74 -5.96 -23.70 30.32
C GLY A 74 -6.84 -22.55 30.80
N LYS A 75 -6.49 -22.02 31.96
CA LYS A 75 -7.19 -20.92 32.60
C LYS A 75 -6.57 -19.58 32.24
N VAL A 76 -7.37 -18.63 31.75
CA VAL A 76 -6.91 -17.29 31.40
C VAL A 76 -6.61 -16.46 32.66
N LYS A 77 -5.44 -15.84 32.70
CA LYS A 77 -4.99 -14.91 33.76
C LYS A 77 -4.57 -13.59 33.18
N VAL A 78 -4.74 -12.52 33.94
CA VAL A 78 -4.13 -11.20 33.67
C VAL A 78 -2.66 -11.25 34.06
N GLU A 79 -1.78 -10.96 33.14
CA GLU A 79 -0.33 -10.80 33.36
C GLU A 79 0.19 -9.65 32.48
N PRO A 80 0.31 -8.43 33.04
CA PRO A 80 0.67 -7.24 32.28
C PRO A 80 2.02 -7.32 31.54
N ARG A 81 2.93 -8.21 31.97
CA ARG A 81 4.24 -8.40 31.33
C ARG A 81 4.22 -9.41 30.18
N ALA A 82 3.13 -10.19 30.08
CA ALA A 82 2.95 -11.14 28.99
C ALA A 82 2.47 -10.45 27.69
N PRO A 83 2.73 -11.01 26.51
CA PRO A 83 2.18 -10.48 25.25
C PRO A 83 0.66 -10.30 25.35
N GLY A 84 0.15 -9.10 25.01
CA GLY A 84 -1.28 -8.78 25.05
C GLY A 84 -1.85 -8.62 26.47
N GLY A 85 -1.04 -8.68 27.54
CA GLY A 85 -1.48 -8.49 28.93
C GLY A 85 -2.17 -9.69 29.56
N TYR A 86 -2.15 -10.85 28.90
CA TYR A 86 -2.76 -12.10 29.37
C TYR A 86 -1.80 -13.26 29.24
N GLU A 87 -1.98 -14.28 30.10
CA GLU A 87 -1.35 -15.59 29.97
C GLU A 87 -2.36 -16.71 30.21
N LEU A 88 -2.03 -17.88 29.73
CA LEU A 88 -2.80 -19.10 29.95
C LEU A 88 -2.05 -20.01 30.95
N ASP A 89 -2.66 -20.30 32.11
CA ASP A 89 -2.23 -21.36 33.00
C ASP A 89 -2.64 -22.70 32.38
N ALA A 90 -1.71 -23.27 31.61
CA ALA A 90 -2.02 -24.37 30.70
C ALA A 90 -2.12 -25.71 31.41
N THR A 91 -3.20 -26.44 31.12
CA THR A 91 -3.49 -27.78 31.67
C THR A 91 -3.47 -28.86 30.60
N GLY A 92 -3.66 -28.52 29.33
CA GLY A 92 -3.71 -29.47 28.21
C GLY A 92 -2.95 -28.98 26.98
N LEU A 93 -2.42 -29.94 26.21
CA LEU A 93 -1.71 -29.73 24.96
C LEU A 93 -2.02 -30.86 23.99
N LYS A 94 -2.48 -30.51 22.80
CA LYS A 94 -2.71 -31.49 21.72
C LYS A 94 -2.02 -30.99 20.46
N VAL A 95 -1.26 -31.86 19.82
CA VAL A 95 -0.63 -31.54 18.52
C VAL A 95 -1.64 -31.80 17.40
N ILE A 96 -1.77 -30.85 16.51
CA ILE A 96 -2.54 -30.98 15.27
C ILE A 96 -1.60 -31.40 14.14
N SER A 97 -0.44 -30.73 14.02
CA SER A 97 0.62 -31.07 13.06
C SER A 97 1.98 -30.62 13.61
N GLU A 98 2.97 -31.48 13.61
CA GLU A 98 4.34 -31.11 13.98
C GLU A 98 5.05 -30.42 12.83
N SER A 99 5.89 -29.44 13.17
CA SER A 99 6.80 -28.76 12.25
C SER A 99 8.24 -29.12 12.63
N HIS A 100 9.03 -29.47 11.62
CA HIS A 100 10.45 -29.78 11.77
C HIS A 100 11.27 -28.85 10.88
N ASP A 101 12.44 -28.43 11.37
CA ASP A 101 13.43 -27.64 10.61
C ASP A 101 12.84 -26.37 9.96
N TYR A 102 11.97 -25.65 10.70
CA TYR A 102 11.39 -24.42 10.20
C TYR A 102 12.51 -23.43 9.81
N PRO A 103 12.55 -22.94 8.56
CA PRO A 103 13.74 -22.26 8.04
C PRO A 103 13.96 -20.85 8.62
N ILE A 104 12.90 -20.15 9.05
CA ILE A 104 13.01 -18.81 9.62
C ILE A 104 13.13 -18.92 11.14
N THR A 105 14.38 -18.92 11.62
CA THR A 105 14.69 -18.98 13.05
C THR A 105 14.73 -17.58 13.68
N PRO A 106 14.85 -17.44 15.03
CA PRO A 106 15.01 -16.14 15.69
C PRO A 106 16.31 -15.38 15.35
N LYS A 107 17.20 -15.95 14.53
CA LYS A 107 18.42 -15.25 14.05
C LYS A 107 18.08 -14.24 12.96
N GLU A 108 18.96 -13.29 12.75
CA GLU A 108 18.87 -12.37 11.62
C GLU A 108 19.04 -13.13 10.30
N HIS A 109 18.17 -12.84 9.33
CA HIS A 109 18.18 -13.44 8.01
C HIS A 109 18.29 -12.34 6.95
N GLY A 110 19.07 -12.61 5.91
CA GLY A 110 19.19 -11.72 4.76
C GLY A 110 17.85 -11.58 4.01
N VAL A 111 17.61 -10.42 3.41
CA VAL A 111 16.34 -10.10 2.76
C VAL A 111 16.02 -11.06 1.61
N GLU A 112 17.00 -11.48 0.80
CA GLU A 112 16.77 -12.42 -0.30
C GLU A 112 16.26 -13.77 0.22
N PHE A 113 16.88 -14.30 1.28
CA PHE A 113 16.40 -15.52 1.94
C PHE A 113 14.95 -15.37 2.42
N LEU A 114 14.61 -14.24 3.05
CA LEU A 114 13.25 -13.98 3.53
C LEU A 114 12.25 -13.83 2.37
N MET A 115 12.67 -13.24 1.27
CA MET A 115 11.84 -13.13 0.07
C MET A 115 11.62 -14.50 -0.61
N ASP A 116 12.61 -15.39 -0.60
CA ASP A 116 12.45 -16.76 -1.11
C ASP A 116 11.52 -17.61 -0.24
N HIS A 117 11.47 -17.27 1.05
CA HIS A 117 10.55 -17.87 2.02
C HIS A 117 9.36 -16.95 2.35
N ARG A 118 8.94 -16.09 1.42
CA ARG A 118 7.92 -15.06 1.67
C ARG A 118 6.64 -15.63 2.26
N HIS A 119 6.16 -16.76 1.79
CA HIS A 119 4.98 -17.48 2.27
C HIS A 119 5.08 -17.88 3.76
N LEU A 120 6.28 -18.07 4.29
CA LEU A 120 6.54 -18.32 5.70
C LEU A 120 6.83 -17.02 6.46
N TRP A 121 7.57 -16.09 5.83
CA TRP A 121 7.91 -14.81 6.45
C TRP A 121 6.69 -13.97 6.81
N LEU A 122 5.57 -14.10 6.08
CA LEU A 122 4.28 -13.49 6.41
C LEU A 122 3.81 -13.77 7.84
N ARG A 123 4.31 -14.82 8.49
CA ARG A 123 3.96 -15.21 9.86
C ARG A 123 4.64 -14.35 10.93
N SER A 124 5.69 -13.60 10.57
CA SER A 124 6.43 -12.75 11.51
C SER A 124 5.58 -11.58 12.00
N SER A 125 5.81 -11.14 13.24
CA SER A 125 5.07 -10.01 13.84
C SER A 125 5.17 -8.73 13.01
N LYS A 126 6.36 -8.44 12.44
CA LYS A 126 6.58 -7.28 11.56
C LYS A 126 5.69 -7.35 10.32
N GLN A 127 5.68 -8.48 9.62
CA GLN A 127 4.89 -8.63 8.40
C GLN A 127 3.38 -8.64 8.67
N VAL A 128 2.96 -9.25 9.77
CA VAL A 128 1.55 -9.19 10.22
C VAL A 128 1.13 -7.75 10.51
N ALA A 129 1.96 -6.94 11.17
CA ALA A 129 1.68 -5.53 11.43
C ALA A 129 1.54 -4.73 10.13
N ILE A 130 2.46 -4.90 9.16
CA ILE A 130 2.39 -4.26 7.85
C ILE A 130 1.08 -4.60 7.13
N LEU A 131 0.72 -5.88 7.07
CA LEU A 131 -0.49 -6.32 6.38
C LEU A 131 -1.78 -5.83 7.05
N ARG A 132 -1.80 -5.71 8.38
CA ARG A 132 -2.92 -5.13 9.12
C ARG A 132 -3.06 -3.63 8.88
N ILE A 133 -1.93 -2.90 8.78
CA ILE A 133 -1.94 -1.48 8.39
C ILE A 133 -2.42 -1.35 6.94
N ARG A 134 -1.88 -2.15 6.00
CA ARG A 134 -2.35 -2.18 4.61
C ARG A 134 -3.86 -2.42 4.52
N HIS A 135 -4.37 -3.43 5.21
CA HIS A 135 -5.81 -3.71 5.27
C HIS A 135 -6.61 -2.49 5.76
N ARG A 136 -6.12 -1.80 6.80
CA ARG A 136 -6.82 -0.61 7.32
C ARG A 136 -6.78 0.56 6.35
N ILE A 137 -5.67 0.76 5.64
CA ILE A 137 -5.54 1.76 4.57
C ILE A 137 -6.55 1.46 3.46
N VAL A 138 -6.61 0.22 2.97
CA VAL A 138 -7.58 -0.22 1.93
C VAL A 138 -9.02 0.06 2.36
N LYS A 139 -9.35 -0.26 3.61
CA LYS A 139 -10.68 0.05 4.15
C LYS A 139 -10.92 1.55 4.25
N ALA A 140 -9.94 2.34 4.71
CA ALA A 140 -10.07 3.80 4.83
C ALA A 140 -10.29 4.47 3.46
N ILE A 141 -9.59 4.00 2.42
CA ILE A 141 -9.78 4.45 1.04
C ILE A 141 -11.24 4.30 0.62
N ARG A 142 -11.81 3.11 0.80
CA ARG A 142 -13.21 2.83 0.46
C ARG A 142 -14.19 3.64 1.30
N ASP A 143 -14.01 3.65 2.62
CA ASP A 143 -14.85 4.42 3.55
C ASP A 143 -14.87 5.91 3.18
N TYR A 144 -13.74 6.46 2.75
CA TYR A 144 -13.63 7.87 2.36
C TYR A 144 -14.41 8.18 1.09
N PHE A 145 -14.16 7.45 0.00
CA PHE A 145 -14.79 7.73 -1.27
C PHE A 145 -16.29 7.41 -1.25
N ASP A 146 -16.69 6.28 -0.68
CA ASP A 146 -18.10 5.91 -0.51
C ASP A 146 -18.83 6.96 0.34
N GLY A 147 -18.20 7.42 1.44
CA GLY A 147 -18.75 8.47 2.31
C GLY A 147 -18.89 9.84 1.66
N LYS A 148 -18.11 10.12 0.59
CA LYS A 148 -18.19 11.34 -0.22
C LYS A 148 -19.08 11.20 -1.46
N GLY A 149 -19.76 10.06 -1.61
CA GLY A 149 -20.71 9.80 -2.70
C GLY A 149 -20.03 9.47 -4.04
N PHE A 150 -18.81 8.95 -3.99
CA PHE A 150 -18.17 8.36 -5.18
C PHE A 150 -18.70 6.96 -5.45
N THR A 151 -18.78 6.58 -6.71
CA THR A 151 -19.11 5.23 -7.13
C THR A 151 -17.84 4.47 -7.48
N LEU A 152 -17.64 3.29 -6.89
CA LEU A 152 -16.55 2.39 -7.30
C LEU A 152 -16.83 1.85 -8.71
N MET A 153 -15.82 1.93 -9.57
CA MET A 153 -15.81 1.30 -10.90
C MET A 153 -14.67 0.29 -11.02
N ASP A 154 -14.94 -0.84 -11.64
CA ASP A 154 -13.94 -1.86 -11.95
C ASP A 154 -13.52 -1.73 -13.41
N PRO A 155 -12.36 -1.13 -13.73
CA PRO A 155 -11.88 -1.01 -15.11
C PRO A 155 -11.35 -2.36 -15.60
N PRO A 156 -11.29 -2.60 -16.93
CA PRO A 156 -10.70 -3.81 -17.46
C PRO A 156 -9.19 -3.87 -17.15
N ILE A 157 -8.71 -5.05 -16.78
CA ILE A 157 -7.28 -5.32 -16.59
C ILE A 157 -6.59 -5.54 -17.93
N ILE A 158 -7.28 -6.15 -18.90
CA ILE A 158 -6.79 -6.36 -20.25
C ILE A 158 -7.30 -5.21 -21.12
N THR A 159 -6.39 -4.47 -21.75
CA THR A 159 -6.72 -3.27 -22.51
C THR A 159 -5.96 -3.22 -23.84
N PRO A 160 -6.54 -2.66 -24.92
CA PRO A 160 -5.81 -2.42 -26.16
C PRO A 160 -4.94 -1.16 -26.14
N ALA A 161 -5.05 -0.30 -25.09
CA ALA A 161 -4.45 1.03 -25.05
C ALA A 161 -3.44 1.20 -23.91
N ALA A 162 -2.36 1.93 -24.19
CA ALA A 162 -1.43 2.43 -23.18
C ALA A 162 -1.98 3.71 -22.53
N CYS A 163 -1.85 3.85 -21.20
CA CYS A 163 -2.15 5.08 -20.49
C CYS A 163 -0.87 5.90 -20.23
N GLU A 164 0.17 5.26 -19.68
CA GLU A 164 1.41 5.90 -19.21
C GLU A 164 2.60 5.74 -20.19
N GLY A 165 2.36 5.27 -21.40
CA GLY A 165 3.37 5.07 -22.42
C GLY A 165 3.53 3.64 -22.88
N THR A 166 4.01 3.45 -24.11
CA THR A 166 4.05 2.14 -24.80
C THR A 166 5.24 1.27 -24.40
N SER A 167 6.32 1.85 -23.86
CA SER A 167 7.55 1.14 -23.54
C SER A 167 7.50 0.29 -22.26
N THR A 168 6.45 0.45 -21.46
CA THR A 168 6.31 -0.17 -20.13
C THR A 168 5.09 -1.10 -20.01
N LEU A 169 4.65 -1.67 -21.15
CA LEU A 169 3.51 -2.57 -21.25
C LEU A 169 3.91 -4.04 -21.10
N PHE A 170 3.13 -4.81 -20.35
CA PHE A 170 3.13 -6.27 -20.44
C PHE A 170 2.15 -6.69 -21.54
N GLU A 171 2.66 -7.26 -22.60
CA GLU A 171 1.91 -7.67 -23.78
C GLU A 171 1.43 -9.13 -23.65
N THR A 172 0.23 -9.41 -24.15
CA THR A 172 -0.33 -10.76 -24.31
C THR A 172 -1.08 -10.89 -25.64
N ASP A 173 -1.24 -12.10 -26.15
CA ASP A 173 -2.13 -12.39 -27.27
C ASP A 173 -3.58 -12.41 -26.77
N TYR A 174 -4.49 -11.80 -27.52
CA TYR A 174 -5.91 -11.77 -27.20
C TYR A 174 -6.75 -12.38 -28.30
N PHE A 175 -6.77 -13.71 -28.35
CA PHE A 175 -7.48 -14.51 -29.37
C PHE A 175 -7.13 -14.05 -30.79
N ASP A 176 -8.14 -13.98 -31.66
CA ASP A 176 -8.00 -13.52 -33.05
C ASP A 176 -8.01 -11.98 -33.19
N LEU A 177 -8.11 -11.24 -32.08
CA LEU A 177 -8.12 -9.77 -32.07
C LEU A 177 -6.73 -9.13 -31.97
N GLY A 178 -5.68 -9.96 -31.94
CA GLY A 178 -4.28 -9.49 -31.90
C GLY A 178 -3.72 -9.28 -30.50
N LYS A 179 -3.03 -8.17 -30.28
CA LYS A 179 -2.35 -7.89 -29.03
C LYS A 179 -3.22 -7.11 -28.04
N ALA A 180 -3.09 -7.46 -26.78
CA ALA A 180 -3.63 -6.72 -25.67
C ALA A 180 -2.53 -6.55 -24.59
N TYR A 181 -2.79 -5.71 -23.61
CA TYR A 181 -1.82 -5.35 -22.59
C TYR A 181 -2.45 -5.42 -21.21
N LEU A 182 -1.64 -5.71 -20.18
CA LEU A 182 -2.04 -5.51 -18.80
C LEU A 182 -2.07 -4.01 -18.49
N THR A 183 -3.13 -3.56 -17.85
CA THR A 183 -3.39 -2.14 -17.61
C THR A 183 -2.31 -1.46 -16.77
N GLN A 184 -1.95 -0.24 -17.15
CA GLN A 184 -1.06 0.63 -16.37
C GLN A 184 -1.83 1.53 -15.39
N SER A 185 -3.15 1.72 -15.61
CA SER A 185 -4.04 2.62 -14.86
C SER A 185 -5.49 2.35 -15.24
N GLY A 186 -6.41 2.57 -14.33
CA GLY A 186 -7.85 2.56 -14.59
C GLY A 186 -8.39 3.92 -15.08
N GLN A 187 -7.55 4.97 -15.11
CA GLN A 187 -7.95 6.35 -15.30
C GLN A 187 -8.81 6.59 -16.54
N LEU A 188 -8.38 6.12 -17.73
CA LEU A 188 -9.10 6.42 -18.97
C LEU A 188 -10.56 5.90 -18.93
N TYR A 189 -10.77 4.76 -18.28
CA TYR A 189 -12.12 4.20 -18.06
C TYR A 189 -12.87 4.93 -16.94
N ALA A 190 -12.16 5.43 -15.91
CA ALA A 190 -12.74 6.25 -14.86
C ALA A 190 -13.26 7.57 -15.41
N GLU A 191 -12.58 8.18 -16.39
CA GLU A 191 -13.07 9.40 -17.08
C GLU A 191 -14.41 9.14 -17.76
N ALA A 192 -14.58 8.00 -18.45
CA ALA A 192 -15.88 7.62 -19.02
C ALA A 192 -16.94 7.42 -17.92
N GLY A 193 -16.57 6.83 -16.81
CA GLY A 193 -17.43 6.68 -15.63
C GLY A 193 -17.84 8.01 -15.02
N ALA A 194 -16.93 8.96 -14.92
CA ALA A 194 -17.21 10.30 -14.40
C ALA A 194 -18.22 11.07 -15.26
N MET A 195 -18.18 10.91 -16.60
CA MET A 195 -19.18 11.49 -17.50
C MET A 195 -20.58 10.89 -17.32
N ALA A 196 -20.68 9.71 -16.73
CA ALA A 196 -21.96 9.04 -16.46
C ALA A 196 -22.48 9.24 -15.02
N LEU A 197 -21.56 9.24 -14.04
CA LEU A 197 -21.88 9.16 -12.60
C LEU A 197 -21.41 10.39 -11.80
N GLY A 198 -20.67 11.30 -12.43
CA GLY A 198 -20.15 12.54 -11.84
C GLY A 198 -18.90 12.36 -10.99
N LYS A 199 -18.91 11.42 -10.06
CA LYS A 199 -17.79 11.09 -9.17
C LYS A 199 -17.59 9.59 -9.11
N VAL A 200 -16.44 9.12 -9.56
CA VAL A 200 -16.10 7.70 -9.53
C VAL A 200 -14.70 7.49 -8.97
N TYR A 201 -14.39 6.28 -8.57
CA TYR A 201 -13.02 5.88 -8.30
C TYR A 201 -12.79 4.43 -8.76
N THR A 202 -11.60 4.14 -9.24
CA THR A 202 -11.13 2.78 -9.46
C THR A 202 -10.23 2.37 -8.29
N PHE A 203 -10.18 1.08 -7.98
CA PHE A 203 -9.23 0.57 -7.00
C PHE A 203 -8.84 -0.85 -7.36
N GLY A 204 -7.75 -1.01 -8.07
CA GLY A 204 -7.36 -2.27 -8.66
C GLY A 204 -5.86 -2.42 -8.92
N PRO A 205 -5.46 -3.60 -9.43
CA PRO A 205 -4.08 -3.87 -9.80
C PRO A 205 -3.69 -3.10 -11.06
N THR A 206 -2.45 -2.65 -11.10
CA THR A 206 -1.80 -2.00 -12.23
C THR A 206 -0.45 -2.63 -12.50
N PHE A 207 0.02 -2.57 -13.73
CA PHE A 207 1.19 -3.30 -14.19
C PHE A 207 2.11 -2.37 -14.99
N ARG A 208 3.40 -2.37 -14.66
CA ARG A 208 4.42 -1.62 -15.39
C ARG A 208 5.64 -2.50 -15.65
N ALA A 209 5.99 -2.68 -16.91
CA ALA A 209 7.11 -3.52 -17.35
C ALA A 209 8.45 -2.79 -17.28
N GLU A 210 8.57 -1.73 -16.50
CA GLU A 210 9.80 -0.99 -16.30
C GLU A 210 10.90 -1.85 -15.66
N LYS A 211 12.08 -1.81 -16.26
CA LYS A 211 13.27 -2.50 -15.74
C LYS A 211 13.92 -1.70 -14.60
N SER A 212 13.12 -1.20 -13.66
CA SER A 212 13.59 -0.43 -12.51
C SER A 212 14.04 -1.33 -11.37
N LYS A 213 15.23 -1.01 -10.80
CA LYS A 213 15.79 -1.70 -9.63
C LYS A 213 15.67 -0.87 -8.35
N THR A 214 14.89 0.20 -8.37
CA THR A 214 14.78 1.09 -7.21
C THR A 214 13.92 0.47 -6.10
N ARG A 215 14.10 0.95 -4.90
CA ARG A 215 13.31 0.54 -3.72
C ARG A 215 11.84 0.96 -3.76
N ARG A 216 11.44 1.78 -4.76
CA ARG A 216 10.11 2.38 -4.89
C ARG A 216 9.24 1.75 -5.98
N HIS A 217 9.75 0.73 -6.70
CA HIS A 217 9.05 0.15 -7.85
C HIS A 217 8.76 -1.33 -7.68
N LEU A 218 7.56 -1.71 -8.10
CA LEU A 218 7.09 -3.07 -8.34
C LEU A 218 6.57 -3.14 -9.78
N THR A 219 6.56 -4.34 -10.37
CA THR A 219 5.98 -4.56 -11.70
C THR A 219 4.46 -4.77 -11.65
N GLU A 220 3.93 -5.15 -10.48
CA GLU A 220 2.52 -5.27 -10.15
C GLU A 220 2.27 -4.56 -8.82
N PHE A 221 1.33 -3.62 -8.79
CA PHE A 221 0.97 -2.85 -7.61
C PHE A 221 -0.49 -2.39 -7.70
N TRP A 222 -1.02 -1.79 -6.64
CA TRP A 222 -2.41 -1.34 -6.59
C TRP A 222 -2.49 0.18 -6.60
N MET A 223 -3.44 0.70 -7.39
CA MET A 223 -3.76 2.12 -7.39
C MET A 223 -5.21 2.35 -7.02
N VAL A 224 -5.46 3.46 -6.33
CA VAL A 224 -6.78 4.06 -6.22
C VAL A 224 -6.77 5.34 -7.03
N GLU A 225 -7.77 5.50 -7.91
CA GLU A 225 -7.80 6.56 -8.91
C GLU A 225 -9.20 7.18 -8.96
N PRO A 226 -9.48 8.23 -8.15
CA PRO A 226 -10.70 9.02 -8.28
C PRO A 226 -10.69 9.86 -9.54
N GLU A 227 -11.89 10.08 -10.11
CA GLU A 227 -12.12 10.97 -11.23
C GLU A 227 -13.43 11.74 -11.02
N VAL A 228 -13.41 13.06 -11.21
CA VAL A 228 -14.51 13.97 -10.86
C VAL A 228 -14.85 14.88 -12.04
N ALA A 229 -16.08 14.77 -12.51
CA ALA A 229 -16.62 15.70 -13.52
C ALA A 229 -16.85 17.09 -12.91
N PHE A 230 -16.65 18.15 -13.72
CA PHE A 230 -16.76 19.55 -13.33
C PHE A 230 -15.72 20.00 -12.29
N ALA A 231 -14.61 19.31 -12.18
CA ALA A 231 -13.51 19.65 -11.28
C ALA A 231 -12.29 20.15 -12.07
N GLU A 232 -11.59 21.11 -11.50
CA GLU A 232 -10.36 21.68 -12.01
C GLU A 232 -9.16 21.26 -11.14
N LEU A 233 -7.93 21.67 -11.49
CA LEU A 233 -6.71 21.32 -10.78
C LEU A 233 -6.77 21.65 -9.28
N ASN A 234 -7.37 22.79 -8.90
CA ASN A 234 -7.45 23.16 -7.49
C ASN A 234 -8.39 22.25 -6.70
N ASP A 235 -9.50 21.82 -7.31
CA ASP A 235 -10.44 20.86 -6.71
C ASP A 235 -9.77 19.50 -6.52
N ASP A 236 -8.92 19.09 -7.47
CA ASP A 236 -8.14 17.85 -7.40
C ASP A 236 -7.13 17.90 -6.25
N MET A 237 -6.40 19.02 -6.11
CA MET A 237 -5.48 19.22 -4.98
C MET A 237 -6.21 19.22 -3.62
N ASP A 238 -7.39 19.86 -3.54
CA ASP A 238 -8.22 19.89 -2.32
C ASP A 238 -8.71 18.47 -1.96
N LEU A 239 -9.13 17.69 -2.96
CA LEU A 239 -9.53 16.29 -2.76
C LEU A 239 -8.35 15.44 -2.30
N ALA A 240 -7.18 15.58 -2.93
CA ALA A 240 -5.98 14.80 -2.60
C ALA A 240 -5.51 15.06 -1.16
N GLU A 241 -5.48 16.34 -0.71
CA GLU A 241 -5.05 16.64 0.67
C GLU A 241 -6.06 16.15 1.71
N ASP A 242 -7.36 16.27 1.47
CA ASP A 242 -8.42 15.79 2.37
C ASP A 242 -8.39 14.26 2.48
N PHE A 243 -8.20 13.59 1.37
CA PHE A 243 -8.06 12.14 1.29
C PHE A 243 -6.82 11.63 2.04
N LEU A 244 -5.67 12.26 1.84
CA LEU A 244 -4.42 11.86 2.45
C LEU A 244 -4.44 12.06 3.98
N GLU A 245 -4.96 13.21 4.45
CA GLU A 245 -5.20 13.45 5.88
C GLU A 245 -6.09 12.34 6.47
N TYR A 246 -7.20 12.03 5.82
CA TYR A 246 -8.13 11.02 6.29
C TYR A 246 -7.47 9.65 6.46
N ILE A 247 -6.70 9.19 5.47
CA ILE A 247 -5.99 7.90 5.53
C ILE A 247 -5.01 7.89 6.69
N VAL A 248 -4.13 8.89 6.76
CA VAL A 248 -3.04 8.92 7.75
C VAL A 248 -3.60 9.02 9.17
N GLN A 249 -4.55 9.92 9.43
CA GLN A 249 -5.16 10.07 10.75
C GLN A 249 -5.94 8.82 11.16
N THR A 250 -6.58 8.14 10.22
CA THR A 250 -7.26 6.86 10.48
C THR A 250 -6.27 5.77 10.91
N VAL A 251 -5.13 5.65 10.25
CA VAL A 251 -4.12 4.66 10.62
C VAL A 251 -3.50 4.98 11.97
N LEU A 252 -3.15 6.23 12.24
CA LEU A 252 -2.61 6.67 13.53
C LEU A 252 -3.54 6.33 14.68
N LYS A 253 -4.85 6.49 14.48
CA LYS A 253 -5.88 6.17 15.47
C LYS A 253 -6.07 4.66 15.66
N ASP A 254 -6.20 3.91 14.57
CA ASP A 254 -6.71 2.53 14.60
C ASP A 254 -5.60 1.48 14.61
N LYS A 255 -4.33 1.87 14.31
CA LYS A 255 -3.19 0.98 14.14
C LYS A 255 -1.94 1.40 14.93
N ALA A 256 -2.14 2.08 16.04
CA ALA A 256 -1.06 2.53 16.92
C ALA A 256 -0.17 1.38 17.43
N GLU A 257 -0.77 0.22 17.76
CA GLU A 257 -0.03 -0.94 18.24
C GLU A 257 0.80 -1.59 17.12
N GLU A 258 0.25 -1.69 15.91
CA GLU A 258 0.99 -2.18 14.75
C GLU A 258 2.14 -1.24 14.38
N LEU A 259 1.96 0.09 14.44
CA LEU A 259 3.03 1.07 14.21
C LEU A 259 4.12 0.96 15.27
N LYS A 260 3.76 0.66 16.53
CA LYS A 260 4.72 0.41 17.61
C LYS A 260 5.52 -0.88 17.38
N VAL A 261 4.90 -1.96 16.88
CA VAL A 261 5.60 -3.20 16.49
C VAL A 261 6.63 -2.93 15.39
N LEU A 262 6.36 -1.97 14.51
CA LEU A 262 7.29 -1.54 13.47
C LEU A 262 8.34 -0.53 13.95
N GLU A 263 8.30 -0.10 15.22
CA GLU A 263 9.15 0.95 15.78
C GLU A 263 9.06 2.26 14.96
N ARG A 264 7.89 2.52 14.36
CA ARG A 264 7.67 3.68 13.49
C ARG A 264 7.61 4.98 14.29
N ASP A 265 8.53 5.91 14.03
CA ASP A 265 8.37 7.29 14.49
C ASP A 265 7.20 7.96 13.76
N THR A 266 6.14 8.26 14.48
CA THR A 266 4.90 8.83 13.94
C THR A 266 4.87 10.36 13.96
N THR A 267 5.93 11.05 14.41
CA THR A 267 5.94 12.49 14.60
C THR A 267 5.54 13.24 13.33
N LYS A 268 6.16 12.90 12.18
CA LYS A 268 5.82 13.52 10.89
C LYS A 268 4.42 13.12 10.38
N LEU A 269 3.98 11.89 10.65
CA LEU A 269 2.64 11.46 10.27
C LEU A 269 1.55 12.24 11.03
N GLN A 270 1.78 12.62 12.30
CA GLN A 270 0.85 13.44 13.08
C GLN A 270 0.65 14.84 12.51
N ASN A 271 1.64 15.35 11.76
CA ASN A 271 1.60 16.65 11.09
C ASN A 271 0.84 16.61 9.75
N VAL A 272 0.42 15.44 9.27
CA VAL A 272 -0.35 15.31 8.03
C VAL A 272 -1.78 15.80 8.27
N LYS A 273 -1.96 17.11 8.17
CA LYS A 273 -3.21 17.86 8.33
C LYS A 273 -3.28 18.98 7.32
N LYS A 274 -4.48 19.29 6.88
CA LYS A 274 -4.73 20.43 5.96
C LYS A 274 -4.39 21.77 6.61
N PRO A 275 -3.98 22.78 5.81
CA PRO A 275 -3.59 22.65 4.40
C PRO A 275 -2.21 22.02 4.23
N LEU A 276 -2.02 21.25 3.15
CA LEU A 276 -0.69 20.82 2.72
C LEU A 276 0.04 21.97 2.00
N PRO A 277 1.38 22.04 2.07
CA PRO A 277 2.15 22.99 1.24
C PRO A 277 1.91 22.75 -0.24
N ARG A 278 1.70 23.81 -1.01
CA ARG A 278 1.55 23.79 -2.47
C ARG A 278 2.60 24.71 -3.07
N ILE A 279 3.45 24.17 -3.91
CA ILE A 279 4.49 24.91 -4.62
C ILE A 279 4.40 24.64 -6.12
N SER A 280 4.77 25.60 -6.93
CA SER A 280 4.93 25.40 -8.35
C SER A 280 6.18 24.58 -8.67
N TYR A 281 6.22 23.99 -9.87
CA TYR A 281 7.43 23.35 -10.38
C TYR A 281 8.62 24.33 -10.40
N ASP A 282 8.41 25.60 -10.74
CA ASP A 282 9.46 26.62 -10.72
C ASP A 282 10.05 26.79 -9.31
N GLU A 283 9.19 26.86 -8.27
CA GLU A 283 9.64 26.92 -6.88
C GLU A 283 10.37 25.64 -6.45
N ALA A 284 9.96 24.46 -6.92
CA ALA A 284 10.68 23.21 -6.68
C ALA A 284 12.07 23.22 -7.32
N VAL A 285 12.22 23.73 -8.55
CA VAL A 285 13.52 23.93 -9.21
C VAL A 285 14.42 24.90 -8.43
N GLU A 286 13.87 25.97 -7.89
CA GLU A 286 14.62 26.89 -7.04
C GLU A 286 15.10 26.23 -5.73
N ILE A 287 14.27 25.33 -5.14
CA ILE A 287 14.67 24.54 -3.98
C ILE A 287 15.86 23.64 -4.34
N LEU A 288 15.81 22.94 -5.48
CA LEU A 288 16.90 22.08 -5.93
C LEU A 288 18.20 22.86 -6.09
N LYS A 289 18.18 23.99 -6.79
CA LYS A 289 19.34 24.85 -7.00
C LYS A 289 19.93 25.37 -5.68
N LYS A 290 19.09 25.80 -4.73
CA LYS A 290 19.52 26.24 -3.40
C LYS A 290 20.20 25.13 -2.58
N ASN A 291 19.86 23.89 -2.86
CA ASN A 291 20.46 22.69 -2.22
C ASN A 291 21.66 22.14 -3.03
N GLY A 292 22.16 22.87 -4.04
CA GLY A 292 23.35 22.50 -4.80
C GLY A 292 23.11 21.40 -5.85
N ILE A 293 21.85 21.16 -6.22
CA ILE A 293 21.52 20.22 -7.29
C ILE A 293 21.51 20.96 -8.62
N GLU A 294 22.34 20.49 -9.55
CA GLU A 294 22.29 20.93 -10.94
C GLU A 294 21.03 20.33 -11.59
N PHE A 295 20.03 21.18 -11.83
CA PHE A 295 18.77 20.77 -12.42
C PHE A 295 18.40 21.71 -13.57
N GLU A 296 18.16 21.12 -14.74
CA GLU A 296 17.74 21.87 -15.93
C GLU A 296 16.21 21.96 -15.95
N TRP A 297 15.69 23.17 -16.10
CA TRP A 297 14.26 23.39 -16.22
C TRP A 297 13.71 22.69 -17.48
N GLY A 298 12.59 22.00 -17.33
CA GLY A 298 11.99 21.21 -18.40
C GLY A 298 12.13 19.69 -18.22
N ASN A 299 12.98 19.25 -17.31
CA ASN A 299 13.10 17.84 -16.96
C ASN A 299 12.06 17.43 -15.91
N ASP A 300 11.70 16.15 -15.87
CA ASP A 300 10.89 15.61 -14.78
C ASP A 300 11.73 15.45 -13.51
N LEU A 301 11.10 15.54 -12.32
CA LEU A 301 11.78 15.35 -11.05
C LEU A 301 12.12 13.86 -10.86
N GLY A 302 13.40 13.56 -10.76
CA GLY A 302 13.85 12.22 -10.41
C GLY A 302 13.69 11.94 -8.91
N GLY A 303 13.79 10.68 -8.52
CA GLY A 303 13.59 10.27 -7.10
C GLY A 303 14.53 10.94 -6.10
N THR A 304 15.73 11.39 -6.52
CA THR A 304 16.63 12.20 -5.70
C THR A 304 16.09 13.62 -5.54
N ASP A 305 15.60 14.21 -6.64
CA ASP A 305 15.06 15.57 -6.67
C ASP A 305 13.81 15.67 -5.81
N GLU A 306 12.87 14.72 -5.97
CA GLU A 306 11.69 14.59 -5.11
C GLU A 306 12.06 14.53 -3.62
N THR A 307 13.14 13.78 -3.29
CA THR A 307 13.62 13.65 -1.92
C THR A 307 14.15 14.98 -1.39
N VAL A 308 14.92 15.72 -2.17
CA VAL A 308 15.45 17.03 -1.78
C VAL A 308 14.31 18.02 -1.56
N VAL A 309 13.34 18.07 -2.48
CA VAL A 309 12.17 18.97 -2.38
C VAL A 309 11.32 18.60 -1.15
N SER A 310 10.92 17.33 -1.02
CA SER A 310 10.01 16.90 0.07
C SER A 310 10.64 17.03 1.46
N ASN A 311 11.96 16.92 1.60
CA ASN A 311 12.65 17.05 2.87
C ASN A 311 12.72 18.51 3.40
N GLN A 312 12.31 19.51 2.60
CA GLN A 312 12.16 20.89 3.08
C GLN A 312 10.88 21.08 3.91
N PHE A 313 10.03 20.07 3.97
CA PHE A 313 8.72 20.12 4.64
C PHE A 313 8.60 18.99 5.69
N ASP A 314 7.84 19.25 6.74
CA ASP A 314 7.55 18.27 7.81
C ASP A 314 6.34 17.37 7.52
N LYS A 315 5.66 17.60 6.39
CA LYS A 315 4.51 16.87 5.88
C LYS A 315 4.54 16.83 4.34
N PRO A 316 3.70 16.03 3.67
CA PRO A 316 3.68 15.97 2.21
C PRO A 316 3.52 17.35 1.57
N VAL A 317 4.20 17.56 0.45
CA VAL A 317 4.15 18.77 -0.36
C VAL A 317 3.56 18.48 -1.72
N MET A 318 2.71 19.34 -2.22
CA MET A 318 2.17 19.30 -3.57
C MET A 318 3.04 20.17 -4.50
N VAL A 319 3.60 19.56 -5.53
CA VAL A 319 4.30 20.26 -6.62
C VAL A 319 3.37 20.28 -7.82
N HIS A 320 3.07 21.46 -8.35
CA HIS A 320 2.11 21.58 -9.46
C HIS A 320 2.65 22.37 -10.65
N ARG A 321 1.95 22.24 -11.81
CA ARG A 321 2.29 22.91 -13.06
C ARG A 321 3.68 22.55 -13.59
N TYR A 322 3.86 21.28 -13.84
CA TYR A 322 5.05 20.75 -14.48
C TYR A 322 5.14 21.15 -15.96
N PRO A 323 6.34 21.09 -16.57
CA PRO A 323 6.47 21.25 -18.02
C PRO A 323 5.59 20.24 -18.77
N ALA A 324 4.82 20.71 -19.75
CA ALA A 324 3.86 19.87 -20.47
C ALA A 324 4.51 18.75 -21.30
N GLU A 325 5.78 18.92 -21.68
CA GLU A 325 6.53 17.96 -22.50
C GLU A 325 6.90 16.69 -21.74
N VAL A 326 7.03 16.75 -20.39
CA VAL A 326 7.37 15.59 -19.55
C VAL A 326 6.15 14.94 -18.92
N LYS A 327 4.95 15.44 -19.17
CA LYS A 327 3.71 14.89 -18.62
C LYS A 327 2.86 14.19 -19.71
N ALA A 328 1.96 13.31 -19.28
CA ALA A 328 1.17 12.45 -20.15
C ALA A 328 0.26 13.24 -21.12
N PHE A 329 -0.08 12.58 -22.23
CA PHE A 329 -0.84 13.19 -23.35
C PHE A 329 -2.22 13.72 -22.93
N TYR A 330 -2.84 13.14 -21.94
CA TYR A 330 -4.19 13.47 -21.47
C TYR A 330 -4.24 14.67 -20.52
N MET A 331 -3.10 15.19 -20.06
CA MET A 331 -3.07 16.30 -19.10
C MET A 331 -3.31 17.63 -19.81
N LYS A 332 -4.22 18.45 -19.28
CA LYS A 332 -4.55 19.76 -19.80
C LYS A 332 -3.37 20.70 -19.68
N ARG A 333 -3.09 21.46 -20.74
CA ARG A 333 -2.11 22.57 -20.68
C ARG A 333 -2.70 23.75 -19.93
N ASP A 334 -1.86 24.48 -19.17
CA ASP A 334 -2.27 25.69 -18.47
C ASP A 334 -2.64 26.76 -19.52
N PRO A 335 -3.87 27.31 -19.53
CA PRO A 335 -4.30 28.28 -20.52
C PRO A 335 -3.51 29.60 -20.45
N ASN A 336 -2.89 29.89 -19.29
CA ASN A 336 -2.06 31.10 -19.13
C ASN A 336 -0.61 30.88 -19.55
N ASN A 337 -0.14 29.63 -19.56
CA ASN A 337 1.19 29.25 -20.01
C ASN A 337 1.17 27.83 -20.61
N PRO A 338 0.96 27.69 -21.93
CA PRO A 338 0.86 26.37 -22.59
C PRO A 338 2.10 25.48 -22.51
N LYS A 339 3.22 26.01 -22.01
CA LYS A 339 4.42 25.18 -21.71
C LYS A 339 4.27 24.35 -20.46
N LEU A 340 3.26 24.63 -19.64
CA LEU A 340 2.98 23.92 -18.39
C LEU A 340 1.72 23.05 -18.54
N ALA A 341 1.70 21.91 -17.86
CA ALA A 341 0.51 21.09 -17.66
C ALA A 341 -0.14 21.41 -16.31
N LEU A 342 -1.46 21.33 -16.25
CA LEU A 342 -2.24 21.40 -15.01
C LEU A 342 -2.13 20.04 -14.27
N ALA A 343 -0.91 19.70 -13.91
CA ALA A 343 -0.53 18.48 -13.18
C ALA A 343 -0.19 18.79 -11.74
N VAL A 344 -0.29 17.81 -10.87
CA VAL A 344 0.15 17.85 -9.47
C VAL A 344 0.72 16.50 -9.05
N ASP A 345 1.86 16.53 -8.37
CA ASP A 345 2.43 15.37 -7.68
C ASP A 345 2.49 15.68 -6.18
N VAL A 346 2.05 14.72 -5.35
CA VAL A 346 2.17 14.82 -3.88
C VAL A 346 3.36 14.00 -3.43
N LEU A 347 4.37 14.70 -2.93
CA LEU A 347 5.63 14.13 -2.49
C LEU A 347 5.60 13.90 -0.98
N ALA A 348 5.71 12.64 -0.55
CA ALA A 348 5.85 12.29 0.85
C ALA A 348 7.29 12.54 1.34
N PRO A 349 7.47 13.06 2.56
CA PRO A 349 8.78 13.26 3.16
C PRO A 349 9.51 11.94 3.44
N GLU A 350 10.71 12.02 4.02
CA GLU A 350 11.53 10.88 4.42
C GLU A 350 12.02 10.01 3.25
N GLY A 351 12.05 10.57 2.05
CA GLY A 351 12.58 9.90 0.86
C GLY A 351 11.62 8.92 0.18
N TYR A 352 10.32 8.99 0.48
CA TYR A 352 9.33 8.14 -0.20
C TYR A 352 8.92 8.69 -1.57
N GLY A 353 9.04 10.02 -1.78
CA GLY A 353 8.78 10.67 -3.06
C GLY A 353 7.30 10.71 -3.41
N GLU A 354 6.99 10.72 -4.69
CA GLU A 354 5.63 10.79 -5.21
C GLU A 354 4.77 9.62 -4.72
N ILE A 355 3.69 9.93 -4.01
CA ILE A 355 2.66 8.97 -3.56
C ILE A 355 1.33 9.17 -4.29
N ILE A 356 1.10 10.37 -4.81
CA ILE A 356 -0.04 10.73 -5.65
C ILE A 356 0.48 11.49 -6.86
N GLY A 357 0.00 11.14 -8.05
CA GLY A 357 0.12 11.92 -9.28
C GLY A 357 -1.27 12.20 -9.83
N GLY A 358 -1.56 13.48 -10.14
CA GLY A 358 -2.87 13.92 -10.58
C GLY A 358 -2.82 15.01 -11.64
N SER A 359 -3.97 15.30 -12.25
CA SER A 359 -4.09 16.43 -13.20
C SER A 359 -5.54 16.79 -13.49
N GLN A 360 -5.73 18.01 -13.96
CA GLN A 360 -6.88 18.32 -14.78
C GLN A 360 -6.69 17.68 -16.17
N ARG A 361 -7.75 17.08 -16.71
CA ARG A 361 -7.70 16.36 -17.99
C ARG A 361 -7.97 17.32 -19.15
N GLU A 362 -7.39 17.03 -20.33
CA GLU A 362 -7.70 17.77 -21.55
C GLU A 362 -9.15 17.49 -21.97
N ASP A 363 -9.95 18.52 -22.01
CA ASP A 363 -11.38 18.49 -22.31
C ASP A 363 -11.72 19.00 -23.72
N ASP A 364 -10.72 19.48 -24.47
CA ASP A 364 -10.84 19.88 -25.87
C ASP A 364 -10.48 18.71 -26.79
N PHE A 365 -11.35 18.43 -27.79
CA PHE A 365 -11.17 17.33 -28.73
C PHE A 365 -9.94 17.47 -29.62
N ASP A 366 -9.75 18.66 -30.22
CA ASP A 366 -8.68 18.92 -31.20
C ASP A 366 -7.30 18.90 -30.50
N LEU A 367 -7.24 19.49 -29.30
CA LEU A 367 -6.03 19.47 -28.47
C LEU A 367 -5.68 18.03 -28.04
N LEU A 368 -6.63 17.26 -27.56
CA LEU A 368 -6.38 15.87 -27.16
C LEU A 368 -5.93 15.02 -28.34
N LEU A 369 -6.57 15.16 -29.52
CA LEU A 369 -6.19 14.46 -30.73
C LEU A 369 -4.76 14.83 -31.17
N SER A 370 -4.39 16.10 -31.06
CA SER A 370 -3.03 16.56 -31.36
C SER A 370 -2.00 15.92 -30.40
N ARG A 371 -2.33 15.81 -29.10
CA ARG A 371 -1.47 15.19 -28.09
C ARG A 371 -1.28 13.69 -28.32
N ILE A 372 -2.35 12.97 -28.70
CA ILE A 372 -2.27 11.55 -29.08
C ILE A 372 -1.26 11.36 -30.22
N LYS A 373 -1.31 12.25 -31.24
CA LYS A 373 -0.38 12.22 -32.37
C LYS A 373 1.05 12.58 -31.98
N GLU A 374 1.23 13.61 -31.17
CA GLU A 374 2.55 14.04 -30.65
C GLU A 374 3.25 12.89 -29.87
N HIS A 375 2.48 12.13 -29.11
CA HIS A 375 2.98 10.96 -28.36
C HIS A 375 3.08 9.68 -29.21
N ASN A 376 2.83 9.74 -30.51
CA ASN A 376 2.86 8.59 -31.44
C ASN A 376 1.96 7.42 -31.00
N LEU A 377 0.83 7.71 -30.39
CA LEU A 377 -0.13 6.70 -29.95
C LEU A 377 -1.06 6.31 -31.11
N PRO A 378 -1.49 5.05 -31.21
CA PRO A 378 -2.40 4.59 -32.26
C PRO A 378 -3.80 5.17 -32.05
N GLN A 379 -4.19 6.17 -32.87
CA GLN A 379 -5.45 6.88 -32.72
C GLN A 379 -6.67 5.92 -32.61
N GLU A 380 -6.68 4.84 -33.37
CA GLU A 380 -7.78 3.86 -33.39
C GLU A 380 -8.06 3.27 -32.00
N ALA A 381 -7.03 3.06 -31.18
CA ALA A 381 -7.17 2.56 -29.81
C ALA A 381 -7.80 3.60 -28.86
N PHE A 382 -7.85 4.87 -29.24
CA PHE A 382 -8.34 5.97 -28.42
C PHE A 382 -9.62 6.63 -28.99
N GLU A 383 -10.24 6.12 -30.08
CA GLU A 383 -11.47 6.71 -30.62
C GLU A 383 -12.59 6.80 -29.58
N TRP A 384 -12.80 5.74 -28.80
CA TRP A 384 -13.77 5.75 -27.70
C TRP A 384 -13.46 6.79 -26.62
N TYR A 385 -12.19 7.06 -26.38
CA TYR A 385 -11.74 8.06 -25.41
C TYR A 385 -11.90 9.49 -25.95
N LEU A 386 -11.64 9.69 -27.25
CA LEU A 386 -11.93 10.93 -27.97
C LEU A 386 -13.43 11.26 -28.00
N ASP A 387 -14.29 10.24 -28.02
CA ASP A 387 -15.76 10.42 -27.97
C ASP A 387 -16.20 11.13 -26.68
N LEU A 388 -15.49 10.96 -25.58
CA LEU A 388 -15.78 11.69 -24.34
C LEU A 388 -15.63 13.21 -24.50
N ARG A 389 -14.83 13.66 -25.48
CA ARG A 389 -14.67 15.09 -25.82
C ARG A 389 -15.62 15.51 -26.92
N ARG A 390 -16.02 14.59 -27.77
CA ARG A 390 -16.96 14.85 -28.87
C ARG A 390 -18.40 15.03 -28.38
N TYR A 391 -18.79 14.29 -27.33
CA TYR A 391 -20.17 14.21 -26.87
C TYR A 391 -20.33 14.73 -25.42
N GLY A 392 -20.34 16.06 -25.29
CA GLY A 392 -20.64 16.73 -24.01
C GLY A 392 -19.48 16.76 -23.03
N SER A 393 -18.31 17.12 -23.51
CA SER A 393 -17.11 17.32 -22.69
C SER A 393 -17.33 18.34 -21.58
N VAL A 394 -16.71 18.08 -20.44
CA VAL A 394 -16.69 19.00 -19.29
C VAL A 394 -15.27 19.03 -18.70
N PRO A 395 -14.87 20.13 -18.01
CA PRO A 395 -13.68 20.08 -17.16
C PRO A 395 -13.79 18.92 -16.20
N HIS A 396 -12.73 18.14 -16.06
CA HIS A 396 -12.68 17.03 -15.10
C HIS A 396 -11.24 16.79 -14.66
N SER A 397 -11.10 16.24 -13.48
CA SER A 397 -9.79 16.01 -12.87
C SER A 397 -9.79 14.79 -11.98
N GLY A 398 -8.61 14.28 -11.73
CA GLY A 398 -8.41 13.15 -10.87
C GLY A 398 -6.94 12.84 -10.63
N PHE A 399 -6.70 11.90 -9.73
CA PHE A 399 -5.35 11.51 -9.38
C PHE A 399 -5.23 10.00 -9.19
N GLY A 400 -4.00 9.48 -9.21
CA GLY A 400 -3.68 8.11 -8.83
C GLY A 400 -2.85 8.09 -7.55
N LEU A 401 -3.29 7.33 -6.53
CA LEU A 401 -2.48 7.05 -5.35
C LEU A 401 -1.95 5.62 -5.42
N GLY A 402 -0.61 5.47 -5.38
CA GLY A 402 0.05 4.18 -5.30
C GLY A 402 -0.03 3.59 -3.88
N LEU A 403 -0.77 2.50 -3.72
CA LEU A 403 -1.03 1.90 -2.40
C LEU A 403 0.26 1.43 -1.73
N GLU A 404 1.13 0.74 -2.45
CA GLU A 404 2.37 0.16 -1.89
C GLU A 404 3.32 1.25 -1.40
N ARG A 405 3.46 2.36 -2.15
CA ARG A 405 4.30 3.47 -1.76
C ARG A 405 3.73 4.19 -0.53
N THR A 406 2.41 4.36 -0.47
CA THR A 406 1.70 4.92 0.70
C THR A 406 1.86 4.04 1.94
N VAL A 407 1.72 2.71 1.80
CA VAL A 407 1.95 1.76 2.90
C VAL A 407 3.41 1.81 3.37
N ALA A 408 4.38 1.85 2.44
CA ALA A 408 5.80 1.95 2.79
C ALA A 408 6.09 3.21 3.60
N TRP A 409 5.58 4.36 3.17
CA TRP A 409 5.73 5.63 3.88
C TRP A 409 5.11 5.59 5.28
N ILE A 410 3.84 5.18 5.40
CA ILE A 410 3.15 5.15 6.70
C ILE A 410 3.83 4.16 7.65
N CYS A 411 4.27 3.00 7.16
CA CYS A 411 4.95 1.98 7.98
C CYS A 411 6.45 2.26 8.23
N GLY A 412 7.07 3.21 7.53
CA GLY A 412 8.50 3.48 7.65
C GLY A 412 9.39 2.39 7.04
N LEU A 413 9.01 1.81 5.89
CA LEU A 413 9.73 0.71 5.26
C LEU A 413 10.72 1.19 4.22
N ASP A 414 11.88 0.58 4.18
CA ASP A 414 12.94 0.92 3.22
C ASP A 414 12.60 0.52 1.78
N HIS A 415 11.73 -0.46 1.58
CA HIS A 415 11.42 -1.00 0.25
C HIS A 415 9.96 -1.42 0.13
N VAL A 416 9.30 -1.04 -0.98
CA VAL A 416 7.90 -1.36 -1.25
C VAL A 416 7.60 -2.87 -1.36
N ARG A 417 8.60 -3.74 -1.56
CA ARG A 417 8.41 -5.20 -1.62
C ARG A 417 7.81 -5.83 -0.36
N GLU A 418 7.91 -5.16 0.78
CA GLU A 418 7.34 -5.64 2.06
C GLU A 418 5.87 -5.25 2.24
N THR A 419 5.35 -4.35 1.45
CA THR A 419 4.01 -3.77 1.61
C THR A 419 2.87 -4.60 1.04
N ILE A 420 3.19 -5.53 0.15
CA ILE A 420 2.24 -6.43 -0.51
C ILE A 420 2.56 -7.88 -0.12
N PRO A 421 1.56 -8.78 0.00
CA PRO A 421 1.82 -10.15 0.41
C PRO A 421 2.88 -10.85 -0.44
N PHE A 422 2.78 -10.77 -1.76
CA PHE A 422 3.70 -11.39 -2.72
C PHE A 422 4.11 -10.38 -3.78
N ALA A 423 5.28 -9.79 -3.63
CA ALA A 423 5.79 -8.77 -4.53
C ALA A 423 6.21 -9.33 -5.89
N ARG A 424 5.85 -8.62 -6.98
CA ARG A 424 6.37 -8.86 -8.34
C ARG A 424 7.36 -7.78 -8.69
N MET A 425 8.56 -8.17 -9.06
CA MET A 425 9.68 -7.29 -9.36
C MET A 425 10.45 -7.81 -10.57
N ILE A 426 11.31 -7.00 -11.14
CA ILE A 426 12.08 -7.33 -12.35
C ILE A 426 12.80 -8.71 -12.30
N TYR A 427 13.20 -9.17 -11.13
CA TYR A 427 13.87 -10.46 -10.94
C TYR A 427 13.12 -11.43 -10.04
N ARG A 428 11.86 -11.14 -9.72
CA ARG A 428 11.08 -11.98 -8.81
C ARG A 428 9.60 -12.06 -9.25
N ASN A 429 9.20 -13.29 -9.57
CA ASN A 429 7.80 -13.64 -9.85
C ASN A 429 7.32 -14.85 -9.01
N THR A 430 8.12 -15.27 -8.02
CA THR A 430 7.84 -16.35 -7.07
C THR A 430 8.23 -15.94 -5.65
N PRO A 431 7.70 -16.57 -4.62
CA PRO A 431 6.47 -17.33 -4.60
C PRO A 431 5.26 -16.53 -4.92
#